data_61407829e76a18e2d43234405ac07321
#
_entry.id   61407829e76a18e2d43234405ac07321
#
_cell.length_a   1.000
_cell.length_b   1.000
_cell.length_c   1.000
_cell.angle_alpha   90.00
_cell.angle_beta   90.00
_cell.angle_gamma   90.00
#
_symmetry.space_group_name_H-M   'P 1'
#
loop_
_entity.id
_entity.type
_entity.pdbx_description
1 polymer ?
#
loop_
_entity_poly.entity_id
_entity_poly.type
_entity_poly.pdbx_seq_one_letter_code
_entity_poly.pdbx_strand_id
1 'polypeptide(L)'
;REEKIPLFFAEEAAKRDWKHFGMIPEDTKYNQSHATIYEQDEAVGHSVRAVYMYTAMADLAATEHDEKLFDACERLWNNMTEKKMYITGGIGSTVEGEAFTKEYELPNDMAYAETCASIGLVFFAKQMLKMSKNGKYADAMERELYNGIISGMQLDGKRFFYVNPLEVNPGVSGEIFGYKHVIPERPGWYACACCPPNLVRMVTSLGRYAWDEDDDVIYSHLFIGQEARLKKADIKVVSEYPWKGHVSYSITPKTGDEFAVAIHIPGYLKSFEVTLNGMRLKENGETNADVIYSCLLYTSDAADEL
;
A
#
# COMPACT_ATOMS: atom_id res chain seq x y z
N ARG A 1 0.67 19.12 22.87
CA ARG A 1 1.12 19.26 21.47
C ARG A 1 -0.06 19.24 20.50
N GLU A 2 -1.06 18.40 20.74
CA GLU A 2 -2.22 18.21 19.87
C GLU A 2 -3.19 19.38 19.86
N GLU A 3 -3.40 20.06 20.97
CA GLU A 3 -4.27 21.25 21.08
C GLU A 3 -3.80 22.47 20.26
N LYS A 4 -2.52 22.49 19.86
CA LYS A 4 -1.92 23.63 19.14
C LYS A 4 -1.77 23.44 17.64
N ILE A 5 -2.00 22.23 17.11
CA ILE A 5 -1.77 21.94 15.69
C ILE A 5 -2.67 22.78 14.77
N PRO A 6 -3.97 22.95 15.04
CA PRO A 6 -4.81 23.80 14.18
C PRO A 6 -4.33 25.24 14.09
N LEU A 7 -3.78 25.79 15.18
CA LEU A 7 -3.25 27.15 15.22
C LEU A 7 -1.91 27.29 14.50
N PHE A 8 -1.10 26.23 14.46
CA PHE A 8 0.22 26.25 13.84
C PHE A 8 0.17 26.68 12.37
N PHE A 9 -0.72 26.09 11.59
CA PHE A 9 -0.84 26.40 10.16
C PHE A 9 -1.33 27.83 9.92
N ALA A 10 -2.27 28.31 10.73
CA ALA A 10 -2.75 29.69 10.67
C ALA A 10 -1.64 30.69 11.05
N GLU A 11 -0.87 30.39 12.10
CA GLU A 11 0.26 31.22 12.55
C GLU A 11 1.37 31.27 11.51
N GLU A 12 1.72 30.14 10.89
CA GLU A 12 2.72 30.09 9.83
C GLU A 12 2.24 30.80 8.56
N ALA A 13 0.97 30.70 8.23
CA ALA A 13 0.35 31.42 7.12
C ALA A 13 0.43 32.95 7.36
N ALA A 14 0.06 33.41 8.54
CA ALA A 14 0.14 34.82 8.91
C ALA A 14 1.58 35.37 8.79
N LYS A 15 2.59 34.61 9.25
CA LYS A 15 4.01 34.97 9.11
C LYS A 15 4.49 35.09 7.68
N ARG A 16 3.81 34.45 6.72
CA ARG A 16 4.15 34.43 5.28
C ARG A 16 3.21 35.27 4.43
N ASP A 17 2.52 36.23 5.03
CA ASP A 17 1.51 37.05 4.36
C ASP A 17 0.46 36.24 3.60
N TRP A 18 0.06 35.08 4.16
CA TRP A 18 -0.90 34.16 3.54
C TRP A 18 -0.51 33.63 2.15
N LYS A 19 0.75 33.75 1.78
CA LYS A 19 1.27 33.22 0.52
C LYS A 19 1.57 31.73 0.67
N HIS A 20 0.56 30.94 0.42
CA HIS A 20 0.65 29.46 0.42
C HIS A 20 0.27 28.88 -0.93
N PHE A 21 0.77 27.69 -1.19
CA PHE A 21 0.33 26.86 -2.32
C PHE A 21 -1.13 26.42 -2.11
N GLY A 22 -2.11 27.26 -2.48
CA GLY A 22 -3.52 26.89 -2.53
C GLY A 22 -4.16 26.37 -1.22
N MET A 23 -3.40 26.34 -0.13
CA MET A 23 -3.94 25.90 1.18
C MET A 23 -4.79 27.01 1.77
N ILE A 24 -5.96 26.64 2.26
CA ILE A 24 -6.75 27.46 3.18
C ILE A 24 -6.33 27.04 4.60
N PRO A 25 -5.62 27.88 5.36
CA PRO A 25 -5.10 27.48 6.69
C PRO A 25 -6.17 27.10 7.69
N GLU A 26 -7.38 27.58 7.49
CA GLU A 26 -8.57 27.26 8.29
C GLU A 26 -9.16 25.91 7.95
N ASP A 27 -8.82 25.33 6.81
CA ASP A 27 -9.24 23.97 6.45
C ASP A 27 -8.35 22.95 7.16
N THR A 28 -8.71 22.67 8.40
CA THR A 28 -8.00 21.71 9.24
C THR A 28 -8.16 20.26 8.77
N LYS A 29 -9.18 19.94 7.99
CA LYS A 29 -9.33 18.63 7.34
C LYS A 29 -8.30 18.44 6.24
N TYR A 30 -8.03 19.48 5.45
CA TYR A 30 -7.07 19.42 4.36
C TYR A 30 -5.67 18.97 4.79
N ASN A 31 -5.24 19.40 5.97
CA ASN A 31 -3.93 19.08 6.53
C ASN A 31 -3.95 18.03 7.65
N GLN A 32 -5.06 17.31 7.82
CA GLN A 32 -5.28 16.25 8.81
C GLN A 32 -5.14 16.73 10.29
N SER A 33 -5.39 18.00 10.58
CA SER A 33 -5.29 18.57 11.93
C SER A 33 -6.64 18.88 12.59
N HIS A 34 -7.73 18.35 12.01
CA HIS A 34 -9.12 18.58 12.49
C HIS A 34 -9.47 17.84 13.78
N ALA A 35 -8.72 16.80 14.11
CA ALA A 35 -8.87 15.97 15.31
C ALA A 35 -7.51 15.47 15.77
N THR A 36 -7.41 15.00 17.00
CA THR A 36 -6.20 14.31 17.47
C THR A 36 -5.99 13.01 16.68
N ILE A 37 -4.75 12.50 16.63
CA ILE A 37 -4.45 11.27 15.89
C ILE A 37 -5.23 10.05 16.42
N TYR A 38 -5.63 10.06 17.68
CA TYR A 38 -6.45 9.01 18.29
C TYR A 38 -7.93 9.08 17.94
N GLU A 39 -8.42 10.27 17.57
CA GLU A 39 -9.83 10.55 17.32
C GLU A 39 -10.16 10.56 15.81
N GLN A 40 -9.16 10.53 14.94
CA GLN A 40 -9.40 10.50 13.50
C GLN A 40 -10.04 9.17 13.09
N ASP A 41 -11.10 9.26 12.29
CA ASP A 41 -11.92 8.13 11.83
C ASP A 41 -12.22 8.19 10.33
N GLU A 42 -11.88 9.29 9.67
CA GLU A 42 -12.12 9.53 8.25
C GLU A 42 -10.84 9.96 7.54
N ALA A 43 -10.53 9.33 6.40
CA ALA A 43 -9.46 9.75 5.51
C ALA A 43 -9.88 11.03 4.77
N VAL A 44 -9.21 12.14 5.05
CA VAL A 44 -9.56 13.48 4.54
C VAL A 44 -8.35 14.24 4.04
N GLY A 45 -8.60 15.28 3.25
CA GLY A 45 -7.59 16.22 2.76
C GLY A 45 -6.62 15.60 1.76
N HIS A 46 -5.44 16.17 1.64
CA HIS A 46 -4.44 15.74 0.67
C HIS A 46 -4.03 14.28 0.88
N SER A 47 -4.26 13.44 -0.12
CA SER A 47 -4.18 11.98 0.00
C SER A 47 -2.78 11.46 0.33
N VAL A 48 -1.73 11.97 -0.32
CA VAL A 48 -0.34 11.56 -0.04
C VAL A 48 0.07 11.91 1.39
N ARG A 49 -0.22 13.13 1.82
CA ARG A 49 0.11 13.56 3.19
C ARG A 49 -0.64 12.74 4.24
N ALA A 50 -1.91 12.40 3.98
CA ALA A 50 -2.71 11.56 4.85
C ALA A 50 -2.06 10.18 5.04
N VAL A 51 -1.78 9.45 3.96
CA VAL A 51 -1.19 8.10 4.07
C VAL A 51 0.22 8.12 4.64
N TYR A 52 1.01 9.17 4.44
CA TYR A 52 2.31 9.31 5.11
C TYR A 52 2.15 9.55 6.62
N MET A 53 1.17 10.34 7.04
CA MET A 53 0.83 10.51 8.45
C MET A 53 0.36 9.18 9.06
N TYR A 54 -0.54 8.47 8.39
CA TYR A 54 -1.03 7.17 8.85
C TYR A 54 0.08 6.12 8.92
N THR A 55 1.04 6.16 8.00
CA THR A 55 2.26 5.33 8.06
C THR A 55 3.04 5.61 9.35
N ALA A 56 3.25 6.88 9.69
CA ALA A 56 3.94 7.26 10.91
C ALA A 56 3.14 6.90 12.19
N MET A 57 1.81 7.03 12.15
CA MET A 57 0.94 6.60 13.26
C MET A 57 1.07 5.09 13.50
N ALA A 58 1.00 4.28 12.45
CA ALA A 58 1.13 2.83 12.55
C ALA A 58 2.54 2.39 12.99
N ASP A 59 3.59 3.08 12.55
CA ASP A 59 4.96 2.81 12.99
C ASP A 59 5.15 3.12 14.49
N LEU A 60 4.58 4.23 14.96
CA LEU A 60 4.57 4.58 16.38
C LEU A 60 3.74 3.59 17.20
N ALA A 61 2.55 3.20 16.71
CA ALA A 61 1.71 2.22 17.39
C ALA A 61 2.46 0.90 17.59
N ALA A 62 3.17 0.43 16.56
CA ALA A 62 3.97 -0.78 16.64
C ALA A 62 5.19 -0.63 17.59
N THR A 63 5.87 0.51 17.56
CA THR A 63 7.09 0.73 18.35
C THR A 63 6.79 0.91 19.83
N GLU A 64 5.70 1.63 20.15
CA GLU A 64 5.29 1.93 21.51
C GLU A 64 4.27 0.92 22.08
N HIS A 65 3.86 -0.06 21.29
CA HIS A 65 2.79 -1.01 21.60
C HIS A 65 1.48 -0.31 21.98
N ASP A 66 1.16 0.79 21.28
CA ASP A 66 -0.03 1.61 21.52
C ASP A 66 -1.23 1.08 20.72
N GLU A 67 -2.02 0.21 21.36
CA GLU A 67 -3.22 -0.37 20.76
C GLU A 67 -4.29 0.68 20.40
N LYS A 68 -4.41 1.77 21.19
CA LYS A 68 -5.37 2.83 20.88
C LYS A 68 -5.01 3.58 19.61
N LEU A 69 -3.73 3.79 19.38
CA LEU A 69 -3.25 4.39 18.14
C LEU A 69 -3.42 3.42 16.98
N PHE A 70 -3.21 2.13 17.22
CA PHE A 70 -3.48 1.10 16.21
C PHE A 70 -4.97 1.04 15.84
N ASP A 71 -5.88 1.12 16.81
CA ASP A 71 -7.33 1.19 16.56
C ASP A 71 -7.70 2.41 15.71
N ALA A 72 -7.05 3.55 15.91
CA ALA A 72 -7.25 4.72 15.05
C ALA A 72 -6.75 4.46 13.63
N CYS A 73 -5.60 3.81 13.48
CA CYS A 73 -5.09 3.38 12.16
C CYS A 73 -6.05 2.42 11.47
N GLU A 74 -6.65 1.46 12.20
CA GLU A 74 -7.64 0.52 11.67
C GLU A 74 -8.91 1.25 11.17
N ARG A 75 -9.43 2.22 11.92
CA ARG A 75 -10.58 3.02 11.47
C ARG A 75 -10.28 3.79 10.19
N LEU A 76 -9.11 4.43 10.12
CA LEU A 76 -8.66 5.16 8.93
C LEU A 76 -8.43 4.23 7.75
N TRP A 77 -7.83 3.06 8.00
CA TRP A 77 -7.66 2.02 6.99
C TRP A 77 -9.00 1.59 6.39
N ASN A 78 -9.94 1.19 7.23
CA ASN A 78 -11.24 0.71 6.79
C ASN A 78 -12.05 1.80 6.07
N ASN A 79 -12.07 3.04 6.60
CA ASN A 79 -12.71 4.16 5.90
C ASN A 79 -12.11 4.37 4.50
N MET A 80 -10.80 4.36 4.39
CA MET A 80 -10.09 4.61 3.13
C MET A 80 -10.28 3.47 2.14
N THR A 81 -10.05 2.21 2.55
CA THR A 81 -10.01 1.07 1.62
C THR A 81 -11.39 0.56 1.25
N GLU A 82 -12.39 0.72 2.11
CA GLU A 82 -13.76 0.25 1.85
C GLU A 82 -14.63 1.31 1.16
N LYS A 83 -14.31 2.60 1.33
CA LYS A 83 -15.22 3.67 0.91
C LYS A 83 -14.60 4.72 -0.03
N LYS A 84 -13.28 4.83 -0.08
CA LYS A 84 -12.57 5.90 -0.83
C LYS A 84 -11.46 5.37 -1.74
N MET A 85 -11.42 4.07 -1.96
CA MET A 85 -10.47 3.41 -2.85
C MET A 85 -11.14 2.99 -4.15
N TYR A 86 -10.50 3.27 -5.27
CA TYR A 86 -10.88 2.78 -6.59
C TYR A 86 -10.61 1.28 -6.72
N ILE A 87 -11.24 0.64 -7.69
CA ILE A 87 -11.03 -0.79 -7.99
C ILE A 87 -9.56 -1.13 -8.30
N THR A 88 -8.81 -0.18 -8.82
CA THR A 88 -7.37 -0.28 -9.08
C THR A 88 -6.50 -0.21 -7.82
N GLY A 89 -7.08 0.19 -6.70
CA GLY A 89 -6.37 0.50 -5.46
C GLY A 89 -6.17 1.99 -5.24
N GLY A 90 -6.10 2.78 -6.31
CA GLY A 90 -5.83 4.22 -6.25
C GLY A 90 -6.75 4.97 -5.28
N ILE A 91 -6.22 5.98 -4.62
CA ILE A 91 -6.89 6.80 -3.62
C ILE A 91 -6.71 8.30 -3.91
N GLY A 92 -7.67 9.11 -3.42
CA GLY A 92 -7.72 10.54 -3.72
C GLY A 92 -8.45 10.81 -5.03
N SER A 93 -9.70 11.27 -4.95
CA SER A 93 -10.60 11.33 -6.12
C SER A 93 -10.60 12.68 -6.81
N THR A 94 -10.15 13.77 -6.15
CA THR A 94 -10.19 15.12 -6.74
C THR A 94 -8.82 15.71 -7.02
N VAL A 95 -8.74 16.47 -8.11
CA VAL A 95 -7.58 17.32 -8.42
C VAL A 95 -7.49 18.54 -7.49
N GLU A 96 -8.61 18.97 -6.93
CA GLU A 96 -8.63 20.08 -5.99
C GLU A 96 -7.97 19.66 -4.67
N GLY A 97 -6.78 20.20 -4.42
CA GLY A 97 -5.97 19.85 -3.26
C GLY A 97 -5.40 18.43 -3.31
N GLU A 98 -5.49 17.69 -4.43
CA GLU A 98 -4.98 16.32 -4.55
C GLU A 98 -5.52 15.42 -3.44
N ALA A 99 -6.85 15.48 -3.22
CA ALA A 99 -7.45 15.13 -1.95
C ALA A 99 -8.48 14.00 -2.04
N PHE A 100 -8.80 13.48 -0.86
CA PHE A 100 -10.01 12.67 -0.66
C PHE A 100 -11.27 13.55 -0.77
N THR A 101 -12.35 12.96 -1.27
CA THR A 101 -13.70 13.54 -1.25
C THR A 101 -14.60 12.75 -0.29
N LYS A 102 -15.91 12.81 -0.51
CA LYS A 102 -16.88 12.06 0.28
C LYS A 102 -16.77 10.55 0.05
N GLU A 103 -17.29 9.78 0.99
CA GLU A 103 -17.41 8.34 0.84
C GLU A 103 -18.15 7.98 -0.45
N TYR A 104 -17.62 6.99 -1.19
CA TYR A 104 -18.17 6.48 -2.47
C TYR A 104 -18.23 7.50 -3.62
N GLU A 105 -17.62 8.67 -3.49
CA GLU A 105 -17.45 9.62 -4.59
C GLU A 105 -16.18 9.29 -5.37
N LEU A 106 -16.29 8.40 -6.33
CA LEU A 106 -15.20 7.79 -7.09
C LEU A 106 -15.43 7.92 -8.61
N PRO A 107 -15.42 9.15 -9.18
CA PRO A 107 -15.59 9.35 -10.62
C PRO A 107 -14.42 8.74 -11.39
N ASN A 108 -14.70 7.96 -12.45
CA ASN A 108 -13.68 7.25 -13.21
C ASN A 108 -12.82 8.17 -14.08
N ASP A 109 -13.45 9.16 -14.72
CA ASP A 109 -12.87 10.07 -15.71
C ASP A 109 -12.18 11.28 -15.10
N MET A 110 -12.40 11.55 -13.82
CA MET A 110 -11.82 12.67 -13.06
C MET A 110 -10.93 12.20 -11.89
N ALA A 111 -10.78 10.89 -11.72
CA ALA A 111 -9.97 10.34 -10.65
C ALA A 111 -8.57 10.95 -10.64
N TYR A 112 -8.16 11.51 -9.51
CA TYR A 112 -6.78 11.97 -9.36
C TYR A 112 -5.85 10.77 -9.15
N ALA A 113 -6.13 9.95 -8.16
CA ALA A 113 -5.44 8.69 -7.91
C ALA A 113 -3.91 8.80 -8.12
N GLU A 114 -3.28 9.67 -7.34
CA GLU A 114 -1.88 10.01 -7.47
C GLU A 114 -0.98 8.80 -7.22
N THR A 115 0.01 8.58 -8.07
CA THR A 115 1.00 7.50 -7.89
C THR A 115 1.69 7.55 -6.52
N CYS A 116 1.97 8.75 -5.98
CA CYS A 116 2.54 8.88 -4.63
C CYS A 116 1.57 8.45 -3.53
N ALA A 117 0.27 8.62 -3.71
CA ALA A 117 -0.73 8.17 -2.75
C ALA A 117 -0.80 6.64 -2.71
N SER A 118 -0.79 5.99 -3.87
CA SER A 118 -0.67 4.53 -4.01
C SER A 118 0.58 3.99 -3.30
N ILE A 119 1.73 4.60 -3.51
CA ILE A 119 2.98 4.23 -2.84
C ILE A 119 2.88 4.43 -1.32
N GLY A 120 2.30 5.55 -0.89
CA GLY A 120 2.08 5.85 0.52
C GLY A 120 1.15 4.83 1.21
N LEU A 121 0.14 4.33 0.49
CA LEU A 121 -0.72 3.28 1.00
C LEU A 121 0.02 1.96 1.20
N VAL A 122 0.96 1.60 0.31
CA VAL A 122 1.85 0.44 0.51
C VAL A 122 2.71 0.62 1.76
N PHE A 123 3.20 1.83 2.03
CA PHE A 123 3.96 2.12 3.25
C PHE A 123 3.09 1.94 4.51
N PHE A 124 1.87 2.45 4.47
CA PHE A 124 0.92 2.30 5.57
C PHE A 124 0.56 0.83 5.80
N ALA A 125 0.21 0.08 4.76
CA ALA A 125 -0.06 -1.35 4.82
C ALA A 125 1.08 -2.13 5.47
N LYS A 126 2.32 -1.83 5.09
CA LYS A 126 3.52 -2.48 5.64
C LYS A 126 3.67 -2.22 7.15
N GLN A 127 3.36 -1.02 7.63
CA GLN A 127 3.41 -0.74 9.06
C GLN A 127 2.28 -1.43 9.83
N MET A 128 1.08 -1.49 9.24
CA MET A 128 -0.05 -2.22 9.83
C MET A 128 0.26 -3.71 10.03
N LEU A 129 1.01 -4.33 9.11
CA LEU A 129 1.45 -5.72 9.21
C LEU A 129 2.39 -5.99 10.40
N LYS A 130 3.00 -4.98 11.00
CA LYS A 130 3.81 -5.15 12.22
C LYS A 130 2.95 -5.49 13.44
N MET A 131 1.76 -4.89 13.53
CA MET A 131 0.83 -5.06 14.64
C MET A 131 -0.15 -6.23 14.38
N SER A 132 -0.58 -6.38 13.13
CA SER A 132 -1.57 -7.39 12.74
C SER A 132 -1.18 -8.07 11.44
N LYS A 133 -1.03 -9.38 11.46
CA LYS A 133 -0.74 -10.20 10.27
C LYS A 133 -2.03 -10.50 9.47
N ASN A 134 -2.89 -9.49 9.26
CA ASN A 134 -4.10 -9.65 8.48
C ASN A 134 -3.81 -9.50 6.97
N GLY A 135 -4.27 -10.46 6.18
CA GLY A 135 -4.05 -10.51 4.73
C GLY A 135 -4.59 -9.29 3.95
N LYS A 136 -5.59 -8.58 4.49
CA LYS A 136 -6.17 -7.37 3.86
C LYS A 136 -5.12 -6.30 3.53
N TYR A 137 -4.05 -6.21 4.33
CA TYR A 137 -2.95 -5.26 4.08
C TYR A 137 -2.08 -5.70 2.91
N ALA A 138 -1.77 -7.00 2.83
CA ALA A 138 -1.02 -7.56 1.72
C ALA A 138 -1.81 -7.53 0.41
N ASP A 139 -3.14 -7.77 0.45
CA ASP A 139 -4.05 -7.60 -0.69
C ASP A 139 -4.02 -6.18 -1.25
N ALA A 140 -4.06 -5.17 -0.36
CA ALA A 140 -3.96 -3.78 -0.77
C ALA A 140 -2.58 -3.45 -1.35
N MET A 141 -1.49 -3.92 -0.72
CA MET A 141 -0.13 -3.74 -1.26
C MET A 141 0.01 -4.33 -2.66
N GLU A 142 -0.50 -5.54 -2.89
CA GLU A 142 -0.46 -6.20 -4.19
C GLU A 142 -1.25 -5.40 -5.24
N ARG A 143 -2.47 -5.01 -4.91
CA ARG A 143 -3.35 -4.23 -5.79
C ARG A 143 -2.72 -2.89 -6.18
N GLU A 144 -2.18 -2.16 -5.22
CA GLU A 144 -1.48 -0.90 -5.47
C GLU A 144 -0.24 -1.09 -6.32
N LEU A 145 0.57 -2.09 -6.01
CA LEU A 145 1.80 -2.35 -6.73
C LEU A 145 1.52 -2.56 -8.23
N TYR A 146 0.58 -3.44 -8.57
CA TYR A 146 0.33 -3.80 -9.96
C TYR A 146 -0.51 -2.76 -10.71
N ASN A 147 -1.43 -2.07 -10.07
CA ASN A 147 -2.39 -1.20 -10.76
C ASN A 147 -2.22 0.30 -10.45
N GLY A 148 -1.80 0.68 -9.24
CA GLY A 148 -1.64 2.09 -8.85
C GLY A 148 -0.21 2.61 -9.00
N ILE A 149 0.78 1.72 -9.05
CA ILE A 149 2.21 2.09 -8.99
C ILE A 149 2.90 1.77 -10.32
N ILE A 150 3.15 0.49 -10.63
CA ILE A 150 3.95 0.14 -11.81
C ILE A 150 3.21 0.39 -13.12
N SER A 151 1.89 0.36 -13.13
CA SER A 151 1.07 0.73 -14.29
C SER A 151 1.27 2.18 -14.72
N GLY A 152 1.63 3.06 -13.80
CA GLY A 152 1.96 4.46 -14.08
C GLY A 152 3.23 4.62 -14.92
N MET A 153 4.14 3.66 -14.91
CA MET A 153 5.41 3.71 -15.64
C MET A 153 5.27 3.07 -17.03
N GLN A 154 5.87 3.70 -18.04
CA GLN A 154 6.03 3.10 -19.36
C GLN A 154 7.03 1.93 -19.28
N LEU A 155 6.88 0.93 -20.15
CA LEU A 155 7.72 -0.28 -20.13
C LEU A 155 9.24 0.00 -20.29
N ASP A 156 9.61 1.09 -20.96
CA ASP A 156 11.00 1.52 -21.10
C ASP A 156 11.53 2.35 -19.91
N GLY A 157 10.67 2.63 -18.91
CA GLY A 157 11.01 3.38 -17.71
C GLY A 157 11.24 4.87 -17.89
N LYS A 158 10.90 5.45 -19.06
CA LYS A 158 11.25 6.85 -19.41
C LYS A 158 10.10 7.85 -19.23
N ARG A 159 8.88 7.37 -19.13
CA ARG A 159 7.67 8.18 -19.06
C ARG A 159 6.76 7.66 -17.94
N PHE A 160 6.01 8.58 -17.32
CA PHE A 160 5.27 8.27 -16.09
C PHE A 160 3.91 8.98 -16.08
N PHE A 161 2.94 8.36 -15.40
CA PHE A 161 1.75 9.06 -14.95
C PHE A 161 1.95 9.58 -13.52
N TYR A 162 1.48 10.78 -13.28
CA TYR A 162 1.29 11.37 -11.95
C TYR A 162 -0.10 10.96 -11.43
N VAL A 163 -1.10 11.17 -12.29
CA VAL A 163 -2.52 10.93 -12.08
C VAL A 163 -2.93 9.67 -12.84
N ASN A 164 -3.70 8.80 -12.22
CA ASN A 164 -4.09 7.51 -12.80
C ASN A 164 -5.63 7.38 -12.88
N PRO A 165 -6.30 8.07 -13.82
CA PRO A 165 -7.73 7.92 -14.02
C PRO A 165 -8.07 6.53 -14.55
N LEU A 166 -9.33 6.11 -14.34
CA LEU A 166 -9.84 4.83 -14.83
C LEU A 166 -10.44 4.93 -16.23
N GLU A 167 -10.76 6.16 -16.66
CA GLU A 167 -11.40 6.43 -17.94
C GLU A 167 -10.73 7.63 -18.60
N VAL A 168 -10.50 7.52 -19.91
CA VAL A 168 -9.97 8.60 -20.76
C VAL A 168 -10.92 8.85 -21.89
N ASN A 169 -11.46 10.05 -21.98
CA ASN A 169 -12.44 10.47 -22.98
C ASN A 169 -11.76 11.31 -24.09
N PRO A 170 -11.67 10.81 -25.33
CA PRO A 170 -11.11 11.58 -26.44
C PRO A 170 -11.81 12.94 -26.64
N GLY A 171 -11.02 14.02 -26.79
CA GLY A 171 -11.52 15.39 -26.93
C GLY A 171 -11.98 16.04 -25.64
N VAL A 172 -11.83 15.34 -24.49
CA VAL A 172 -12.18 15.85 -23.14
C VAL A 172 -10.96 15.80 -22.22
N SER A 173 -10.42 14.60 -22.04
CA SER A 173 -9.28 14.36 -21.15
C SER A 173 -8.03 15.11 -21.61
N GLY A 174 -7.43 15.88 -20.71
CA GLY A 174 -6.28 16.74 -20.99
C GLY A 174 -6.60 18.06 -21.70
N GLU A 175 -7.81 18.23 -22.24
CA GLU A 175 -8.18 19.36 -23.09
C GLU A 175 -9.14 20.34 -22.41
N ILE A 176 -10.23 19.82 -21.82
CA ILE A 176 -11.29 20.65 -21.26
C ILE A 176 -10.98 21.07 -19.83
N PHE A 177 -11.45 22.25 -19.43
CA PHE A 177 -11.38 22.71 -18.04
C PHE A 177 -12.03 21.68 -17.09
N GLY A 178 -11.34 21.38 -15.99
CA GLY A 178 -11.74 20.32 -15.05
C GLY A 178 -11.13 18.95 -15.35
N TYR A 179 -10.74 18.67 -16.61
CA TYR A 179 -10.13 17.41 -17.04
C TYR A 179 -8.66 17.54 -17.45
N LYS A 180 -8.04 18.72 -17.29
CA LYS A 180 -6.65 18.97 -17.72
C LYS A 180 -5.62 18.10 -17.01
N HIS A 181 -5.93 17.59 -15.82
CA HIS A 181 -5.07 16.70 -15.07
C HIS A 181 -5.10 15.26 -15.60
N VAL A 182 -6.14 14.89 -16.36
CA VAL A 182 -6.31 13.57 -16.97
C VAL A 182 -5.55 13.52 -18.28
N ILE A 183 -4.26 13.21 -18.23
CA ILE A 183 -3.39 13.19 -19.41
C ILE A 183 -3.44 11.81 -20.06
N PRO A 184 -3.81 11.67 -21.36
CA PRO A 184 -3.95 10.37 -22.00
C PRO A 184 -2.62 9.66 -22.30
N GLU A 185 -1.52 10.40 -22.33
CA GLU A 185 -0.19 9.86 -22.60
C GLU A 185 0.77 10.16 -21.45
N ARG A 186 1.64 9.22 -21.11
CA ARG A 186 2.67 9.43 -20.08
C ARG A 186 3.68 10.47 -20.54
N PRO A 187 3.84 11.60 -19.85
CA PRO A 187 4.90 12.56 -20.16
C PRO A 187 6.25 12.10 -19.61
N GLY A 188 7.34 12.65 -20.13
CA GLY A 188 8.69 12.39 -19.62
C GLY A 188 8.98 13.05 -18.29
N TRP A 189 8.26 14.12 -17.93
CA TRP A 189 8.45 14.88 -16.70
C TRP A 189 7.22 15.71 -16.34
N TYR A 190 7.17 16.14 -15.08
CA TYR A 190 6.16 17.04 -14.53
C TYR A 190 6.80 18.25 -13.86
N ALA A 191 6.08 19.35 -13.73
CA ALA A 191 6.53 20.54 -13.01
C ALA A 191 6.80 20.23 -11.51
N CYS A 192 5.98 19.36 -10.92
CA CYS A 192 6.25 18.76 -9.62
C CYS A 192 6.75 17.31 -9.83
N ALA A 193 7.98 17.05 -9.46
CA ALA A 193 8.66 15.78 -9.72
C ALA A 193 8.61 14.80 -8.52
N CYS A 194 7.47 14.67 -7.83
CA CYS A 194 7.37 13.74 -6.69
C CYS A 194 7.19 12.28 -7.13
N CYS A 195 6.31 12.00 -8.09
CA CYS A 195 5.95 10.63 -8.47
C CYS A 195 7.07 9.83 -9.13
N PRO A 196 7.85 10.33 -10.10
CA PRO A 196 8.94 9.55 -10.70
C PRO A 196 9.99 9.07 -9.69
N PRO A 197 10.59 9.92 -8.83
CA PRO A 197 11.57 9.45 -7.84
C PRO A 197 10.93 8.59 -6.75
N ASN A 198 9.66 8.82 -6.39
CA ASN A 198 8.97 7.96 -5.45
C ASN A 198 8.73 6.55 -6.01
N LEU A 199 8.38 6.45 -7.29
CA LEU A 199 8.27 5.18 -8.00
C LEU A 199 9.63 4.44 -8.02
N VAL A 200 10.72 5.12 -8.34
CA VAL A 200 12.06 4.53 -8.31
C VAL A 200 12.40 4.04 -6.90
N ARG A 201 12.10 4.84 -5.86
CA ARG A 201 12.28 4.44 -4.46
C ARG A 201 11.50 3.15 -4.15
N MET A 202 10.24 3.07 -4.57
CA MET A 202 9.41 1.89 -4.33
C MET A 202 9.97 0.65 -5.01
N VAL A 203 10.26 0.73 -6.30
CA VAL A 203 10.77 -0.41 -7.10
C VAL A 203 12.12 -0.90 -6.57
N THR A 204 13.04 0.00 -6.24
CA THR A 204 14.38 -0.38 -5.71
C THR A 204 14.35 -0.92 -4.28
N SER A 205 13.26 -0.69 -3.54
CA SER A 205 13.10 -1.19 -2.16
C SER A 205 12.04 -2.29 -2.03
N LEU A 206 11.54 -2.82 -3.14
CA LEU A 206 10.40 -3.74 -3.19
C LEU A 206 10.56 -4.99 -2.30
N GLY A 207 11.78 -5.51 -2.19
CA GLY A 207 12.08 -6.64 -1.31
C GLY A 207 11.73 -6.42 0.16
N ARG A 208 11.72 -5.16 0.63
CA ARG A 208 11.32 -4.82 2.01
C ARG A 208 9.82 -4.96 2.26
N TYR A 209 9.02 -4.95 1.21
CA TYR A 209 7.57 -5.09 1.27
C TYR A 209 7.12 -6.53 1.02
N ALA A 210 7.97 -7.31 0.34
CA ALA A 210 7.68 -8.70 0.04
C ALA A 210 7.80 -9.63 1.26
N TRP A 211 8.59 -9.26 2.26
CA TRP A 211 8.92 -10.12 3.40
C TRP A 211 8.83 -9.39 4.73
N ASP A 212 8.45 -10.17 5.76
CA ASP A 212 8.70 -9.90 7.17
C ASP A 212 9.31 -11.13 7.84
N GLU A 213 9.97 -10.93 8.96
CA GLU A 213 10.58 -11.99 9.75
C GLU A 213 10.47 -11.61 11.23
N ASP A 214 9.89 -12.48 12.03
CA ASP A 214 9.91 -12.41 13.49
C ASP A 214 10.72 -13.58 14.07
N ASP A 215 10.62 -13.82 15.38
CA ASP A 215 11.46 -14.80 16.05
C ASP A 215 11.27 -16.22 15.52
N ASP A 216 10.05 -16.60 15.11
CA ASP A 216 9.71 -17.98 14.74
C ASP A 216 9.10 -18.11 13.34
N VAL A 217 8.78 -17.00 12.67
CA VAL A 217 8.04 -17.02 11.41
C VAL A 217 8.65 -16.12 10.37
N ILE A 218 8.76 -16.61 9.14
CA ILE A 218 9.03 -15.83 7.94
C ILE A 218 7.70 -15.59 7.22
N TYR A 219 7.36 -14.35 6.93
CA TYR A 219 6.13 -13.97 6.21
C TYR A 219 6.45 -13.57 4.79
N SER A 220 5.79 -14.23 3.82
CA SER A 220 5.80 -13.85 2.41
C SER A 220 4.52 -13.10 2.08
N HIS A 221 4.62 -11.82 1.78
CA HIS A 221 3.48 -10.94 1.51
C HIS A 221 3.13 -10.85 0.02
N LEU A 222 4.11 -10.97 -0.87
CA LEU A 222 3.95 -10.74 -2.31
C LEU A 222 4.60 -11.86 -3.13
N PHE A 223 3.91 -12.34 -4.15
CA PHE A 223 4.37 -13.41 -5.04
C PHE A 223 5.32 -12.94 -6.13
N ILE A 224 6.38 -12.25 -5.75
CA ILE A 224 7.38 -11.71 -6.69
C ILE A 224 8.52 -12.71 -6.84
N GLY A 225 8.87 -13.05 -8.08
CA GLY A 225 10.04 -13.88 -8.38
C GLY A 225 11.33 -13.20 -7.92
N GLN A 226 12.05 -13.82 -6.97
CA GLN A 226 13.22 -13.22 -6.32
C GLN A 226 14.06 -14.23 -5.56
N GLU A 227 15.25 -13.81 -5.16
CA GLU A 227 16.09 -14.48 -4.16
C GLU A 227 16.18 -13.58 -2.93
N ALA A 228 15.71 -14.08 -1.78
CA ALA A 228 15.72 -13.37 -0.51
C ALA A 228 16.73 -14.02 0.45
N ARG A 229 17.56 -13.20 1.06
CA ARG A 229 18.50 -13.64 2.12
C ARG A 229 17.98 -13.13 3.46
N LEU A 230 17.24 -13.98 4.15
CA LEU A 230 16.64 -13.68 5.44
C LEU A 230 17.53 -14.17 6.58
N LYS A 231 17.18 -13.88 7.82
CA LYS A 231 17.99 -14.31 8.98
C LYS A 231 18.00 -15.83 9.11
N LYS A 232 16.81 -16.45 9.02
CA LYS A 232 16.59 -17.90 9.23
C LYS A 232 16.86 -18.76 8.00
N ALA A 233 16.61 -18.23 6.80
CA ALA A 233 16.73 -18.98 5.56
C ALA A 233 17.12 -18.11 4.36
N ASP A 234 17.72 -18.72 3.36
CA ASP A 234 17.73 -18.20 2.00
C ASP A 234 16.56 -18.79 1.24
N ILE A 235 15.77 -17.93 0.58
CA ILE A 235 14.55 -18.33 -0.13
C ILE A 235 14.65 -17.88 -1.57
N LYS A 236 14.43 -18.82 -2.50
CA LYS A 236 14.23 -18.53 -3.91
C LYS A 236 12.77 -18.71 -4.26
N VAL A 237 12.16 -17.67 -4.82
CA VAL A 237 10.79 -17.69 -5.34
C VAL A 237 10.83 -17.69 -6.86
N VAL A 238 10.18 -18.66 -7.48
CA VAL A 238 9.93 -18.71 -8.92
C VAL A 238 8.46 -18.42 -9.14
N SER A 239 8.18 -17.32 -9.83
CA SER A 239 6.82 -16.82 -10.01
C SER A 239 6.69 -16.07 -11.33
N GLU A 240 5.62 -16.32 -12.06
CA GLU A 240 5.15 -15.52 -13.19
C GLU A 240 3.80 -14.84 -12.84
N TYR A 241 3.51 -14.72 -11.53
CA TYR A 241 2.33 -14.06 -11.02
C TYR A 241 2.36 -12.54 -11.32
N PRO A 242 1.26 -11.91 -11.69
CA PRO A 242 -0.12 -12.41 -11.68
C PRO A 242 -0.56 -13.15 -12.96
N TRP A 243 0.31 -13.37 -13.95
CA TRP A 243 -0.06 -13.99 -15.21
C TRP A 243 -0.28 -15.50 -15.09
N LYS A 244 0.44 -16.15 -14.18
CA LYS A 244 0.28 -17.55 -13.83
C LYS A 244 0.12 -17.71 -12.32
N GLY A 245 -0.82 -18.56 -11.90
CA GLY A 245 -1.11 -18.78 -10.48
C GLY A 245 -0.12 -19.69 -9.75
N HIS A 246 0.81 -20.35 -10.45
CA HIS A 246 1.78 -21.25 -9.83
C HIS A 246 2.98 -20.45 -9.29
N VAL A 247 3.27 -20.63 -8.00
CA VAL A 247 4.42 -20.01 -7.33
C VAL A 247 5.18 -21.11 -6.57
N SER A 248 6.50 -21.18 -6.78
CA SER A 248 7.37 -22.15 -6.11
C SER A 248 8.36 -21.46 -5.19
N TYR A 249 8.52 -22.03 -4.00
CA TYR A 249 9.48 -21.59 -3.01
C TYR A 249 10.53 -22.69 -2.81
N SER A 250 11.81 -22.33 -2.95
CA SER A 250 12.93 -23.18 -2.53
C SER A 250 13.54 -22.55 -1.29
N ILE A 251 13.49 -23.26 -0.16
CA ILE A 251 13.88 -22.75 1.15
C ILE A 251 15.15 -23.48 1.59
N THR A 252 16.22 -22.74 1.90
CA THR A 252 17.47 -23.25 2.40
C THR A 252 17.69 -22.71 3.81
N PRO A 253 17.47 -23.50 4.87
CA PRO A 253 17.67 -23.07 6.25
C PRO A 253 19.12 -22.67 6.52
N LYS A 254 19.33 -21.71 7.42
CA LYS A 254 20.63 -21.26 7.91
C LYS A 254 20.96 -21.75 9.32
N THR A 255 19.92 -22.10 10.06
CA THR A 255 20.00 -22.61 11.44
C THR A 255 19.38 -23.99 11.51
N GLY A 256 19.69 -24.73 12.57
CA GLY A 256 19.01 -26.00 12.87
C GLY A 256 17.72 -25.82 13.65
N ASP A 257 17.28 -24.58 13.88
CA ASP A 257 16.07 -24.29 14.65
C ASP A 257 14.82 -24.45 13.79
N GLU A 258 13.74 -24.86 14.42
CA GLU A 258 12.42 -24.89 13.78
C GLU A 258 11.92 -23.47 13.52
N PHE A 259 11.29 -23.26 12.36
CA PHE A 259 10.60 -22.02 12.04
C PHE A 259 9.45 -22.27 11.07
N ALA A 260 8.51 -21.37 11.03
CA ALA A 260 7.39 -21.41 10.09
C ALA A 260 7.62 -20.47 8.89
N VAL A 261 7.06 -20.81 7.76
CA VAL A 261 6.91 -19.90 6.62
C VAL A 261 5.44 -19.67 6.39
N ALA A 262 5.01 -18.43 6.59
CA ALA A 262 3.64 -17.98 6.41
C ALA A 262 3.50 -17.31 5.05
N ILE A 263 2.68 -17.87 4.18
CA ILE A 263 2.46 -17.35 2.83
C ILE A 263 1.09 -16.67 2.78
N HIS A 264 1.07 -15.41 2.37
CA HIS A 264 -0.16 -14.67 2.13
C HIS A 264 -0.99 -15.36 1.04
N ILE A 265 -2.25 -15.60 1.32
CA ILE A 265 -3.23 -16.09 0.35
C ILE A 265 -4.15 -14.93 -0.04
N PRO A 266 -4.09 -14.44 -1.29
CA PRO A 266 -4.90 -13.31 -1.71
C PRO A 266 -6.40 -13.54 -1.51
N GLY A 267 -7.09 -12.55 -0.94
CA GLY A 267 -8.50 -12.65 -0.56
C GLY A 267 -9.46 -12.83 -1.73
N TYR A 268 -9.05 -12.57 -2.97
CA TYR A 268 -9.85 -12.79 -4.17
C TYR A 268 -9.78 -14.22 -4.73
N LEU A 269 -8.89 -15.09 -4.19
CA LEU A 269 -8.79 -16.48 -4.64
C LEU A 269 -10.02 -17.28 -4.20
N LYS A 270 -10.60 -18.03 -5.12
CA LYS A 270 -11.70 -18.97 -4.82
C LYS A 270 -11.20 -20.29 -4.25
N SER A 271 -9.98 -20.68 -4.62
CA SER A 271 -9.35 -21.92 -4.16
C SER A 271 -7.84 -21.81 -4.31
N PHE A 272 -7.11 -22.53 -3.45
CA PHE A 272 -5.67 -22.69 -3.56
C PHE A 272 -5.24 -24.08 -3.11
N GLU A 273 -4.08 -24.49 -3.55
CA GLU A 273 -3.44 -25.74 -3.16
C GLU A 273 -2.03 -25.42 -2.69
N VAL A 274 -1.61 -26.10 -1.62
CA VAL A 274 -0.25 -26.01 -1.13
C VAL A 274 0.36 -27.40 -1.10
N THR A 275 1.54 -27.55 -1.68
CA THR A 275 2.34 -28.78 -1.63
C THR A 275 3.69 -28.50 -0.98
N LEU A 276 4.18 -29.42 -0.17
CA LEU A 276 5.52 -29.39 0.40
C LEU A 276 6.24 -30.68 -0.01
N ASN A 277 7.39 -30.54 -0.69
CA ASN A 277 8.19 -31.67 -1.17
C ASN A 277 7.34 -32.72 -1.94
N GLY A 278 6.40 -32.26 -2.77
CA GLY A 278 5.50 -33.11 -3.55
C GLY A 278 4.29 -33.66 -2.78
N MET A 279 4.23 -33.50 -1.47
CA MET A 279 3.07 -33.89 -0.67
C MET A 279 2.07 -32.75 -0.55
N ARG A 280 0.80 -33.06 -0.77
CA ARG A 280 -0.30 -32.10 -0.64
C ARG A 280 -0.60 -31.85 0.83
N LEU A 281 -0.43 -30.60 1.30
CA LEU A 281 -0.61 -30.25 2.72
C LEU A 281 -2.04 -29.87 3.05
N LYS A 282 -2.74 -29.22 2.14
CA LYS A 282 -4.10 -28.74 2.36
C LYS A 282 -4.88 -28.68 1.06
N GLU A 283 -6.05 -29.30 1.05
CA GLU A 283 -7.11 -29.05 0.08
C GLU A 283 -8.07 -28.02 0.65
N ASN A 284 -8.40 -27.03 -0.18
CA ASN A 284 -9.53 -26.12 0.00
C ASN A 284 -9.61 -25.42 1.35
N GLY A 285 -8.97 -24.28 1.45
CA GLY A 285 -9.58 -23.23 2.22
C GLY A 285 -10.62 -22.58 1.31
N GLU A 286 -11.91 -22.59 1.67
CA GLU A 286 -12.75 -21.48 1.26
C GLU A 286 -12.08 -20.25 1.86
N THR A 287 -11.73 -19.29 1.01
CA THR A 287 -11.22 -18.01 1.46
C THR A 287 -12.41 -17.26 2.07
N ASN A 288 -12.59 -17.37 3.37
CA ASN A 288 -13.31 -16.35 4.10
C ASN A 288 -12.44 -15.10 4.08
N ALA A 289 -13.04 -13.93 3.96
CA ALA A 289 -12.37 -12.64 3.84
C ALA A 289 -11.36 -12.31 4.99
N ASP A 290 -11.29 -13.15 6.02
CA ASP A 290 -10.40 -13.04 7.18
C ASP A 290 -9.13 -13.86 7.10
N VAL A 291 -8.83 -14.50 6.01
CA VAL A 291 -7.63 -15.32 5.87
C VAL A 291 -6.55 -14.61 5.04
N ILE A 292 -5.50 -14.23 5.46
CA ILE A 292 -4.59 -14.78 6.41
C ILE A 292 -3.44 -15.45 5.65
N TYR A 293 -2.57 -15.93 6.36
CA TYR A 293 -1.37 -16.62 5.92
C TYR A 293 -1.56 -18.13 6.10
N SER A 294 -1.26 -18.93 5.06
CA SER A 294 -1.09 -20.38 5.23
C SER A 294 0.30 -20.62 5.80
N CYS A 295 0.36 -21.13 7.01
CA CYS A 295 1.60 -21.37 7.72
C CYS A 295 2.12 -22.78 7.41
N LEU A 296 3.37 -22.87 6.95
CA LEU A 296 4.10 -24.11 6.75
C LEU A 296 5.14 -24.22 7.86
N LEU A 297 5.04 -25.23 8.71
CA LEU A 297 6.10 -25.58 9.64
C LEU A 297 7.24 -26.23 8.87
N TYR A 298 8.43 -25.63 8.95
CA TYR A 298 9.66 -26.24 8.49
C TYR A 298 10.38 -26.83 9.68
N THR A 299 10.64 -28.16 9.65
CA THR A 299 11.50 -28.83 10.60
C THR A 299 12.69 -29.42 9.86
N SER A 300 13.87 -29.43 10.46
CA SER A 300 15.10 -29.98 9.87
C SER A 300 14.97 -31.46 9.46
N ASP A 301 14.07 -32.20 10.11
CA ASP A 301 13.84 -33.63 9.85
C ASP A 301 13.03 -33.90 8.55
N ALA A 302 12.38 -32.87 7.97
CA ALA A 302 11.62 -33.04 6.74
C ALA A 302 12.50 -33.16 5.47
N ALA A 303 13.79 -32.88 5.58
CA ALA A 303 14.75 -32.97 4.49
C ALA A 303 15.47 -34.33 4.38
N ASP A 304 15.45 -35.13 5.44
CA ASP A 304 16.22 -36.39 5.50
C ASP A 304 15.39 -37.65 5.18
N GLU A 305 14.10 -37.53 4.90
CA GLU A 305 13.23 -38.69 4.61
C GLU A 305 12.77 -38.80 3.14
N LEU A 306 13.55 -38.29 2.18
CA LEU A 306 13.26 -38.54 0.75
C LEU A 306 14.49 -38.99 -0.01
#